data_7532042c51e5eb08f0daf3f85c7856ec
#
_entry.id   7532042c51e5eb08f0daf3f85c7856ec
#
_cell.length_a   1.000
_cell.length_b   1.000
_cell.length_c   1.000
_cell.angle_alpha   90.00
_cell.angle_beta   90.00
_cell.angle_gamma   90.00
#
_symmetry.space_group_name_H-M   'P 1'
#
loop_
_entity.id
_entity.type
_entity.pdbx_description
1 polymer ?
#
loop_
_entity_poly.entity_id
_entity_poly.type
_entity_poly.pdbx_seq_one_letter_code
_entity_poly.pdbx_strand_id
1 'polypeptide(L)'
;RYLSNVDWLQDVVQGTDLILCGVSALEYLELFNGYVNESKIQVYAQNEGQFDNIEYHIVNSFDDIEYLNFDGVLCTTVNQTINDMLSDYDNIDELAFLEALSNYYFANNESFDNLKIKPENRDVFNQVKQMAIEYYCEE
;
A
#
# COMPACT_ATOMS: atom_id res chain seq x y z
N ARG A 1 -15.91 -9.91 18.93
CA ARG A 1 -16.11 -10.05 17.48
C ARG A 1 -14.79 -9.83 16.73
N TYR A 2 -14.51 -10.68 15.80
CA TYR A 2 -13.34 -10.55 14.95
C TYR A 2 -13.66 -9.61 13.77
N LEU A 3 -12.82 -8.61 13.56
CA LEU A 3 -12.92 -7.71 12.40
C LEU A 3 -11.80 -8.04 11.42
N SER A 4 -12.11 -8.00 10.13
CA SER A 4 -11.07 -8.07 9.12
C SER A 4 -10.22 -6.80 9.18
N ASN A 5 -9.00 -6.87 8.61
CA ASN A 5 -8.14 -5.70 8.53
C ASN A 5 -8.82 -4.57 7.75
N VAL A 6 -9.55 -4.90 6.69
CA VAL A 6 -10.28 -3.91 5.89
C VAL A 6 -11.33 -3.19 6.75
N ASP A 7 -12.11 -3.94 7.53
CA ASP A 7 -13.12 -3.35 8.42
C ASP A 7 -12.49 -2.44 9.46
N TRP A 8 -11.37 -2.86 10.04
CA TRP A 8 -10.68 -2.05 11.03
C TRP A 8 -10.15 -0.75 10.44
N LEU A 9 -9.50 -0.84 9.27
CA LEU A 9 -9.01 0.35 8.56
C LEU A 9 -10.15 1.31 8.27
N GLN A 10 -11.26 0.79 7.77
CA GLN A 10 -12.44 1.60 7.47
C GLN A 10 -12.97 2.31 8.72
N ASP A 11 -13.11 1.57 9.82
CA ASP A 11 -13.62 2.15 11.07
C ASP A 11 -12.77 3.31 11.57
N VAL A 12 -11.45 3.22 11.39
CA VAL A 12 -10.52 4.25 11.89
C VAL A 12 -10.51 5.49 11.00
N VAL A 13 -10.49 5.32 9.68
CA VAL A 13 -10.23 6.45 8.77
C VAL A 13 -11.44 6.95 8.02
N GLN A 14 -12.58 6.25 8.03
CA GLN A 14 -13.76 6.67 7.29
C GLN A 14 -14.24 8.05 7.76
N GLY A 15 -14.49 8.94 6.81
CA GLY A 15 -14.95 10.29 7.10
C GLY A 15 -13.85 11.25 7.56
N THR A 16 -12.61 10.80 7.62
CA THR A 16 -11.45 11.65 7.94
C THR A 16 -10.77 12.11 6.66
N ASP A 17 -9.81 13.04 6.79
CA ASP A 17 -8.97 13.47 5.69
C ASP A 17 -7.67 12.66 5.60
N LEU A 18 -7.55 11.58 6.38
CA LEU A 18 -6.38 10.69 6.34
C LEU A 18 -6.45 9.80 5.11
N ILE A 19 -5.33 9.70 4.37
CA ILE A 19 -5.26 8.87 3.17
C ILE A 19 -4.45 7.62 3.49
N LEU A 20 -5.09 6.45 3.43
CA LEU A 20 -4.37 5.18 3.60
C LEU A 20 -3.26 5.07 2.56
N CYS A 21 -2.08 4.64 2.99
CA CYS A 21 -0.93 4.48 2.13
C CYS A 21 -0.11 3.26 2.56
N GLY A 22 0.95 2.94 1.83
CA GLY A 22 1.85 1.84 2.16
C GLY A 22 1.14 0.51 2.33
N VAL A 23 1.54 -0.27 3.31
CA VAL A 23 0.96 -1.59 3.57
C VAL A 23 -0.53 -1.48 3.88
N SER A 24 -0.96 -0.42 4.58
CA SER A 24 -2.39 -0.23 4.88
C SER A 24 -3.22 -0.06 3.61
N ALA A 25 -2.69 0.66 2.61
CA ALA A 25 -3.35 0.77 1.31
C ALA A 25 -3.42 -0.60 0.62
N LEU A 26 -2.32 -1.37 0.65
CA LEU A 26 -2.32 -2.71 0.07
C LEU A 26 -3.37 -3.61 0.72
N GLU A 27 -3.52 -3.53 2.04
CA GLU A 27 -4.54 -4.29 2.76
C GLU A 27 -5.95 -3.85 2.37
N TYR A 28 -6.17 -2.54 2.33
CA TYR A 28 -7.49 -2.00 1.97
C TYR A 28 -7.88 -2.35 0.54
N LEU A 29 -6.91 -2.35 -0.37
CA LEU A 29 -7.12 -2.72 -1.78
C LEU A 29 -7.16 -4.24 -1.99
N GLU A 30 -7.04 -5.01 -0.90
CA GLU A 30 -7.10 -6.47 -0.90
C GLU A 30 -5.99 -7.13 -1.72
N LEU A 31 -4.83 -6.48 -1.77
CA LEU A 31 -3.63 -7.04 -2.40
C LEU A 31 -2.72 -7.74 -1.39
N PHE A 32 -2.91 -7.46 -0.10
CA PHE A 32 -2.13 -8.08 0.96
C PHE A 32 -3.05 -8.39 2.13
N ASN A 33 -3.00 -9.63 2.61
CA ASN A 33 -3.80 -10.05 3.78
C ASN A 33 -2.98 -10.87 4.76
N GLY A 34 -1.67 -10.77 4.68
CA GLY A 34 -0.77 -11.45 5.59
C GLY A 34 -0.68 -10.76 6.95
N TYR A 35 0.18 -11.28 7.80
CA TYR A 35 0.43 -10.75 9.12
C TYR A 35 1.62 -9.79 9.09
N VAL A 36 1.47 -8.63 9.71
CA VAL A 36 2.54 -7.65 9.86
C VAL A 36 2.77 -7.41 11.35
N ASN A 37 4.01 -7.61 11.80
CA ASN A 37 4.40 -7.30 13.18
C ASN A 37 4.33 -5.80 13.42
N GLU A 38 3.86 -5.42 14.62
CA GLU A 38 3.79 -4.01 15.02
C GLU A 38 3.02 -3.17 14.02
N SER A 39 1.95 -3.73 13.48
CA SER A 39 1.18 -3.07 12.45
C SER A 39 0.54 -1.80 12.98
N LYS A 40 0.96 -0.66 12.40
CA LYS A 40 0.26 0.60 12.54
C LYS A 40 -0.44 0.89 11.24
N ILE A 41 -1.53 1.64 11.34
CA ILE A 41 -2.20 2.12 10.14
C ILE A 41 -1.34 3.22 9.54
N GLN A 42 -0.93 3.05 8.27
CA GLN A 42 -0.11 4.04 7.58
C GLN A 42 -0.99 5.00 6.80
N VAL A 43 -0.80 6.29 7.03
CA VAL A 43 -1.60 7.32 6.35
C VAL A 43 -0.72 8.48 5.92
N TYR A 44 -1.14 9.15 4.84
CA TYR A 44 -0.70 10.51 4.55
C TYR A 44 -1.62 11.47 5.29
N ALA A 45 -1.02 12.48 5.91
CA ALA A 45 -1.75 13.52 6.66
C ALA A 45 -1.03 14.85 6.54
N GLN A 46 -1.78 15.94 6.71
CA GLN A 46 -1.18 17.28 6.71
C GLN A 46 -0.72 17.69 8.11
N ASN A 47 -1.27 17.07 9.15
CA ASN A 47 -0.89 17.32 10.54
C ASN A 47 -0.79 16.00 11.28
N GLU A 48 0.17 15.93 12.20
CA GLU A 48 0.30 14.76 13.05
C GLU A 48 -0.86 14.69 14.03
N GLY A 49 -1.45 13.49 14.14
CA GLY A 49 -2.52 13.22 15.08
C GLY A 49 -2.01 12.62 16.39
N GLN A 50 -2.96 12.21 17.23
CA GLN A 50 -2.67 11.74 18.58
C GLN A 50 -2.78 10.23 18.76
N PHE A 51 -3.11 9.48 17.72
CA PHE A 51 -3.33 8.04 17.82
C PHE A 51 -2.03 7.27 17.66
N ASP A 52 -1.66 6.52 18.69
CA ASP A 52 -0.42 5.74 18.70
C ASP A 52 -0.42 4.61 17.67
N ASN A 53 -1.61 4.15 17.27
CA ASN A 53 -1.75 3.07 16.30
C ASN A 53 -1.74 3.55 14.85
N ILE A 54 -1.48 4.84 14.63
CA ILE A 54 -1.39 5.41 13.29
C ILE A 54 0.03 5.96 13.07
N GLU A 55 0.61 5.60 11.94
CA GLU A 55 1.87 6.17 11.49
C GLU A 55 1.55 7.27 10.47
N TYR A 56 1.80 8.51 10.88
CA TYR A 56 1.45 9.69 10.06
C TYR A 56 2.63 10.06 9.17
N HIS A 57 2.45 9.97 7.87
CA HIS A 57 3.41 10.48 6.89
C HIS A 57 2.96 11.89 6.51
N ILE A 58 3.64 12.89 7.06
CA ILE A 58 3.22 14.28 6.94
C ILE A 58 3.62 14.85 5.59
N VAL A 59 2.66 15.45 4.90
CA VAL A 59 2.84 16.15 3.62
C VAL A 59 2.20 17.52 3.71
N ASN A 60 2.73 18.47 2.93
CA ASN A 60 2.17 19.83 2.89
C ASN A 60 0.85 19.89 2.14
N SER A 61 0.68 19.02 1.17
CA SER A 61 -0.48 18.99 0.29
C SER A 61 -0.69 17.58 -0.24
N PHE A 62 -1.94 17.25 -0.59
CA PHE A 62 -2.27 15.98 -1.24
C PHE A 62 -2.28 16.10 -2.77
N ASP A 63 -1.91 17.27 -3.33
CA ASP A 63 -2.02 17.51 -4.76
C ASP A 63 -1.21 16.55 -5.62
N ASP A 64 -0.07 16.09 -5.12
CA ASP A 64 0.81 15.17 -5.84
C ASP A 64 0.56 13.69 -5.51
N ILE A 65 -0.48 13.41 -4.72
CA ILE A 65 -0.80 12.05 -4.30
C ILE A 65 -2.02 11.58 -5.07
N GLU A 66 -1.86 10.47 -5.80
CA GLU A 66 -2.99 9.85 -6.49
C GLU A 66 -3.76 8.96 -5.51
N TYR A 67 -5.00 9.32 -5.23
CA TYR A 67 -5.83 8.55 -4.32
C TYR A 67 -7.28 8.58 -4.76
N LEU A 68 -8.06 7.64 -4.23
CA LEU A 68 -9.49 7.55 -4.51
C LEU A 68 -10.26 7.61 -3.19
N ASN A 69 -11.54 8.00 -3.30
CA ASN A 69 -12.48 8.03 -2.18
C ASN A 69 -13.43 6.83 -2.32
N PHE A 70 -13.30 5.88 -1.41
CA PHE A 70 -14.14 4.68 -1.36
C PHE A 70 -15.19 4.88 -0.27
N ASP A 71 -16.23 5.64 -0.58
CA ASP A 71 -17.36 5.88 0.33
C ASP A 71 -16.88 6.47 1.68
N GLY A 72 -16.01 7.47 1.60
CA GLY A 72 -15.47 8.17 2.77
C GLY A 72 -14.12 7.67 3.26
N VAL A 73 -13.62 6.58 2.70
CA VAL A 73 -12.26 6.09 2.98
C VAL A 73 -11.35 6.55 1.85
N LEU A 74 -10.35 7.36 2.18
CA LEU A 74 -9.36 7.81 1.21
C LEU A 74 -8.21 6.84 1.19
N CYS A 75 -7.82 6.38 0.00
CA CYS A 75 -6.75 5.38 -0.15
C CYS A 75 -5.95 5.67 -1.41
N THR A 76 -4.63 5.57 -1.31
CA THR A 76 -3.78 5.71 -2.50
C THR A 76 -4.13 4.62 -3.50
N THR A 77 -4.01 4.94 -4.79
CA THR A 77 -4.22 3.97 -5.86
C THR A 77 -3.12 2.92 -5.85
N VAL A 78 -3.32 1.82 -6.56
CA VAL A 78 -2.28 0.79 -6.70
C VAL A 78 -1.00 1.40 -7.25
N ASN A 79 -1.11 2.23 -8.30
CA ASN A 79 0.07 2.87 -8.89
C ASN A 79 0.81 3.76 -7.89
N GLN A 80 0.08 4.59 -7.15
CA GLN A 80 0.69 5.45 -6.13
C GLN A 80 1.34 4.61 -5.04
N THR A 81 0.63 3.60 -4.53
CA THR A 81 1.12 2.76 -3.44
C THR A 81 2.41 2.03 -3.83
N ILE A 82 2.41 1.39 -4.99
CA ILE A 82 3.59 0.64 -5.46
C ILE A 82 4.77 1.59 -5.67
N ASN A 83 4.55 2.75 -6.31
CA ASN A 83 5.64 3.71 -6.54
C ASN A 83 6.18 4.26 -5.22
N ASP A 84 5.31 4.57 -4.26
CA ASP A 84 5.74 5.04 -2.94
C ASP A 84 6.67 4.02 -2.28
N MET A 85 6.29 2.74 -2.32
CA MET A 85 7.06 1.68 -1.70
C MET A 85 8.38 1.41 -2.43
N LEU A 86 8.37 1.49 -3.76
CA LEU A 86 9.61 1.37 -4.54
C LEU A 86 10.58 2.50 -4.23
N SER A 87 10.07 3.71 -4.01
CA SER A 87 10.89 4.88 -3.70
C SER A 87 11.58 4.77 -2.35
N ASP A 88 11.07 3.95 -1.44
CA ASP A 88 11.60 3.77 -0.09
C ASP A 88 11.86 2.29 0.21
N TYR A 89 12.28 1.56 -0.79
CA TYR A 89 12.29 0.10 -0.76
C TYR A 89 13.08 -0.50 0.40
N ASP A 90 14.16 0.16 0.83
CA ASP A 90 15.01 -0.33 1.93
C ASP A 90 14.31 -0.26 3.29
N ASN A 91 13.24 0.50 3.40
CA ASN A 91 12.55 0.74 4.68
C ASN A 91 11.15 0.14 4.76
N ILE A 92 10.69 -0.54 3.71
CA ILE A 92 9.34 -1.13 3.69
C ILE A 92 9.36 -2.58 4.16
N ASP A 93 8.17 -3.11 4.42
CA ASP A 93 7.98 -4.55 4.62
C ASP A 93 8.05 -5.23 3.24
N GLU A 94 9.22 -5.80 2.92
CA GLU A 94 9.46 -6.42 1.62
C GLU A 94 8.51 -7.59 1.35
N LEU A 95 8.26 -8.42 2.36
CA LEU A 95 7.39 -9.59 2.14
C LEU A 95 5.96 -9.15 1.83
N ALA A 96 5.45 -8.14 2.53
CA ALA A 96 4.12 -7.59 2.24
C ALA A 96 4.07 -7.01 0.83
N PHE A 97 5.12 -6.29 0.43
CA PHE A 97 5.22 -5.72 -0.91
C PHE A 97 5.23 -6.81 -1.99
N LEU A 98 6.07 -7.84 -1.82
CA LEU A 98 6.17 -8.91 -2.80
C LEU A 98 4.88 -9.71 -2.91
N GLU A 99 4.22 -9.98 -1.78
CA GLU A 99 2.92 -10.65 -1.81
C GLU A 99 1.89 -9.82 -2.59
N ALA A 100 1.83 -8.52 -2.31
CA ALA A 100 0.88 -7.64 -2.99
C ALA A 100 1.16 -7.55 -4.48
N LEU A 101 2.44 -7.44 -4.85
CA LEU A 101 2.83 -7.36 -6.26
C LEU A 101 2.54 -8.68 -6.99
N SER A 102 2.75 -9.81 -6.31
CA SER A 102 2.40 -11.13 -6.81
C SER A 102 0.89 -11.25 -7.04
N ASN A 103 0.10 -10.84 -6.05
CA ASN A 103 -1.37 -10.86 -6.15
C ASN A 103 -1.85 -9.99 -7.31
N TYR A 104 -1.24 -8.82 -7.48
CA TYR A 104 -1.56 -7.96 -8.62
C TYR A 104 -1.29 -8.67 -9.94
N TYR A 105 -0.11 -9.27 -10.08
CA TYR A 105 0.30 -9.95 -11.30
C TYR A 105 -0.71 -11.04 -11.71
N PHE A 106 -1.06 -11.91 -10.77
CA PHE A 106 -1.97 -13.02 -11.08
C PHE A 106 -3.41 -12.56 -11.25
N ALA A 107 -3.82 -11.46 -10.64
CA ALA A 107 -5.15 -10.89 -10.84
C ALA A 107 -5.27 -10.12 -12.16
N ASN A 108 -4.15 -9.80 -12.82
CA ASN A 108 -4.11 -9.02 -14.05
C ASN A 108 -3.53 -9.84 -15.21
N ASN A 109 -3.98 -11.07 -15.36
CA ASN A 109 -3.61 -11.97 -16.47
C ASN A 109 -2.10 -12.21 -16.57
N GLU A 110 -1.44 -12.38 -15.42
CA GLU A 110 0.00 -12.60 -15.34
C GLU A 110 0.78 -11.51 -16.08
N SER A 111 0.46 -10.25 -15.76
CA SER A 111 1.05 -9.10 -16.42
C SER A 111 1.17 -7.92 -15.47
N PHE A 112 2.22 -7.12 -15.67
CA PHE A 112 2.41 -5.82 -15.01
C PHE A 112 2.17 -4.65 -15.99
N ASP A 113 1.65 -4.93 -17.20
CA ASP A 113 1.57 -3.93 -18.26
C ASP A 113 0.71 -2.71 -17.90
N ASN A 114 -0.31 -2.91 -17.05
CA ASN A 114 -1.19 -1.83 -16.62
C ASN A 114 -0.68 -1.09 -15.38
N LEU A 115 0.43 -1.54 -14.81
CA LEU A 115 1.04 -0.90 -13.66
C LEU A 115 2.00 0.18 -14.15
N LYS A 116 1.76 1.43 -13.73
CA LYS A 116 2.54 2.57 -14.19
C LYS A 116 3.70 2.82 -13.22
N ILE A 117 4.88 2.35 -13.57
CA ILE A 117 6.08 2.54 -12.77
C ILE A 117 6.76 3.84 -13.20
N LYS A 118 7.04 4.72 -12.25
CA LYS A 118 7.76 5.97 -12.53
C LYS A 118 9.19 5.67 -12.99
N PRO A 119 9.76 6.51 -13.87
CA PRO A 119 11.13 6.28 -14.38
C PRO A 119 12.16 6.10 -13.27
N GLU A 120 12.06 6.89 -12.19
CA GLU A 120 13.00 6.81 -11.07
C GLU A 120 12.90 5.50 -10.29
N ASN A 121 11.81 4.76 -10.44
CA ASN A 121 11.57 3.50 -9.74
C ASN A 121 11.77 2.28 -10.64
N ARG A 122 12.08 2.49 -11.92
CA ARG A 122 12.14 1.40 -12.90
C ARG A 122 13.21 0.38 -12.57
N ASP A 123 14.38 0.82 -12.15
CA ASP A 123 15.48 -0.10 -11.85
C ASP A 123 15.16 -1.00 -10.67
N VAL A 124 14.62 -0.44 -9.59
CA VAL A 124 14.21 -1.22 -8.42
C VAL A 124 13.11 -2.21 -8.81
N PHE A 125 12.11 -1.74 -9.56
CA PHE A 125 11.03 -2.61 -10.00
C PHE A 125 11.57 -3.80 -10.82
N ASN A 126 12.48 -3.53 -11.75
CA ASN A 126 13.06 -4.60 -12.58
C ASN A 126 13.85 -5.61 -11.75
N GLN A 127 14.43 -5.18 -10.63
CA GLN A 127 15.15 -6.08 -9.74
C GLN A 127 14.20 -6.99 -8.94
N VAL A 128 13.02 -6.49 -8.56
CA VAL A 128 12.14 -7.21 -7.63
C VAL A 128 10.97 -7.92 -8.31
N LYS A 129 10.63 -7.56 -9.54
CA LYS A 129 9.43 -8.12 -10.19
C LYS A 129 9.46 -9.63 -10.32
N GLN A 130 10.63 -10.21 -10.60
CA GLN A 130 10.73 -11.67 -10.74
C GLN A 130 10.53 -12.36 -9.39
N MET A 131 11.02 -11.74 -8.32
CA MET A 131 10.79 -12.25 -6.95
C MET A 131 9.29 -12.28 -6.63
N ALA A 132 8.56 -11.26 -7.08
CA ALA A 132 7.12 -11.21 -6.89
C ALA A 132 6.40 -12.31 -7.68
N ILE A 133 6.79 -12.53 -8.93
CA ILE A 133 6.21 -13.58 -9.76
C ILE A 133 6.41 -14.96 -9.13
N GLU A 134 7.56 -15.18 -8.51
CA GLU A 134 7.94 -16.45 -7.91
C GLU A 134 7.51 -16.57 -6.43
N TYR A 135 6.86 -15.57 -5.88
CA TYR A 135 6.57 -15.49 -4.44
C TYR A 135 5.85 -16.74 -3.92
N TYR A 136 4.83 -17.19 -4.63
CA TYR A 136 4.04 -18.37 -4.23
C TYR A 136 4.62 -19.68 -4.74
N CYS A 137 5.68 -19.64 -5.52
CA CYS A 137 6.32 -20.86 -6.05
C CYS A 137 7.40 -21.41 -5.13
N GLU A 138 7.83 -20.62 -4.16
CA GLU A 138 8.85 -21.02 -3.20
C GLU A 138 8.21 -21.67 -2.00
N GLU A 139 8.44 -22.96 -1.85
CA GLU A 139 7.96 -23.74 -0.73
C GLU A 139 9.08 -24.52 -0.07
#